data_55deb9278f62c3ec91d088eb3f8134fc
#
_entry.id   55deb9278f62c3ec91d088eb3f8134fc
#
_cell.length_a   1.000
_cell.length_b   1.000
_cell.length_c   1.000
_cell.angle_alpha   90.00
_cell.angle_beta   90.00
_cell.angle_gamma   90.00
#
_symmetry.space_group_name_H-M   'P 1'
#
loop_
_entity.id
_entity.type
_entity.pdbx_description
1 polymer ?
#
loop_
_entity_poly.entity_id
_entity_poly.type
_entity_poly.pdbx_seq_one_letter_code
_entity_poly.pdbx_strand_id
1 'polypeptide(L)'
;MKLDLDALAALDAVVTTGSYAQAAEHLHKVTSAVSYQVKKLEEQLRLPLLDRSGYRVRLTPQGEAVLAEGRRLLQHAHQVEALAQQLATGWEPRLLVVVDGILPQADTLQALKQLADEGIPTRVQLKIEFLHGVQYRFEKDRADLMLVKEYEPAAQCRALALPEVECVLCVAPGHPLARQGRPATLAELQAHVELSVQDSSERGDDRHMFGGERVFYLSGFMAKRQALLMGMGFGWIPRYLADEPLASGALLELAYEGGSRYRFTPWLVQRLDRPLGRAGQRLVELLAPASRPSSPSGARDA
;
A
#
# COMPACT_ATOMS: atom_id res chain seq x y z
N MET A 1 -20.07 32.86 13.72
CA MET A 1 -18.85 33.40 13.08
C MET A 1 -18.71 32.72 11.73
N LYS A 2 -18.62 33.43 10.63
CA LYS A 2 -18.56 32.83 9.30
C LYS A 2 -17.22 33.24 8.68
N LEU A 3 -16.19 32.36 8.82
CA LEU A 3 -14.88 32.57 8.22
C LEU A 3 -15.03 32.50 6.69
N ASP A 4 -14.43 33.49 6.00
CA ASP A 4 -14.51 33.62 4.55
C ASP A 4 -13.20 33.11 3.92
N LEU A 5 -13.27 32.04 3.11
CA LEU A 5 -12.10 31.45 2.44
C LEU A 5 -11.46 32.41 1.45
N ASP A 6 -12.25 33.21 0.76
CA ASP A 6 -11.75 34.26 -0.17
C ASP A 6 -10.91 35.30 0.56
N ALA A 7 -11.30 35.65 1.78
CA ALA A 7 -10.58 36.62 2.60
C ALA A 7 -9.26 36.04 3.12
N LEU A 8 -9.22 34.73 3.45
CA LEU A 8 -7.97 34.00 3.78
C LEU A 8 -7.04 33.93 2.57
N ALA A 9 -7.58 33.60 1.38
CA ALA A 9 -6.79 33.55 0.15
C ALA A 9 -6.23 34.95 -0.20
N ALA A 10 -7.01 36.02 0.03
CA ALA A 10 -6.53 37.40 -0.15
C ALA A 10 -5.36 37.73 0.80
N LEU A 11 -5.45 37.35 2.07
CA LEU A 11 -4.37 37.55 3.03
C LEU A 11 -3.10 36.76 2.61
N ASP A 12 -3.26 35.51 2.23
CA ASP A 12 -2.12 34.66 1.77
C ASP A 12 -1.45 35.26 0.54
N ALA A 13 -2.22 35.68 -0.47
CA ALA A 13 -1.69 36.28 -1.67
C ALA A 13 -0.92 37.59 -1.37
N VAL A 14 -1.45 38.47 -0.50
CA VAL A 14 -0.81 39.74 -0.12
C VAL A 14 0.54 39.48 0.58
N VAL A 15 0.59 38.50 1.46
CA VAL A 15 1.82 38.13 2.18
C VAL A 15 2.84 37.48 1.25
N THR A 16 2.39 36.58 0.37
CA THR A 16 3.27 35.85 -0.57
C THR A 16 3.86 36.76 -1.63
N THR A 17 3.08 37.72 -2.15
CA THR A 17 3.53 38.63 -3.20
C THR A 17 4.17 39.91 -2.65
N GLY A 18 3.95 40.24 -1.37
CA GLY A 18 4.47 41.41 -0.69
C GLY A 18 3.73 42.73 -1.02
N SER A 19 2.69 42.71 -1.88
CA SER A 19 1.90 43.90 -2.21
C SER A 19 0.46 43.60 -2.59
N TYR A 20 -0.45 44.53 -2.28
CA TYR A 20 -1.86 44.38 -2.65
C TYR A 20 -2.10 44.41 -4.18
N ALA A 21 -1.26 45.13 -4.94
CA ALA A 21 -1.38 45.20 -6.40
C ALA A 21 -1.02 43.85 -7.03
N GLN A 22 0.10 43.25 -6.64
CA GLN A 22 0.54 41.93 -7.13
C GLN A 22 -0.41 40.80 -6.67
N ALA A 23 -0.92 40.90 -5.44
CA ALA A 23 -1.94 39.94 -4.95
C ALA A 23 -3.23 40.02 -5.77
N ALA A 24 -3.64 41.23 -6.18
CA ALA A 24 -4.82 41.43 -7.02
C ALA A 24 -4.64 40.83 -8.42
N GLU A 25 -3.48 41.00 -9.03
CA GLU A 25 -3.13 40.33 -10.30
C GLU A 25 -3.14 38.79 -10.15
N HIS A 26 -2.51 38.29 -9.10
CA HIS A 26 -2.46 36.84 -8.82
C HIS A 26 -3.85 36.23 -8.64
N LEU A 27 -4.76 36.96 -8.00
CA LEU A 27 -6.14 36.50 -7.73
C LEU A 27 -7.13 36.89 -8.83
N HIS A 28 -6.69 37.54 -9.91
CA HIS A 28 -7.56 38.08 -10.97
C HIS A 28 -8.67 38.98 -10.42
N LYS A 29 -8.34 39.81 -9.41
CA LYS A 29 -9.25 40.75 -8.74
C LYS A 29 -8.69 42.18 -8.84
N VAL A 30 -9.52 43.17 -8.52
CA VAL A 30 -9.06 44.55 -8.37
C VAL A 30 -8.44 44.78 -6.99
N THR A 31 -7.46 45.66 -6.88
CA THR A 31 -6.72 45.91 -5.63
C THR A 31 -7.64 46.34 -4.47
N SER A 32 -8.69 47.11 -4.75
CA SER A 32 -9.69 47.51 -3.74
C SER A 32 -10.46 46.33 -3.14
N ALA A 33 -10.75 45.31 -3.96
CA ALA A 33 -11.45 44.11 -3.50
C ALA A 33 -10.55 43.26 -2.57
N VAL A 34 -9.27 43.11 -2.93
CA VAL A 34 -8.30 42.37 -2.07
C VAL A 34 -8.11 43.12 -0.75
N SER A 35 -7.94 44.42 -0.78
CA SER A 35 -7.83 45.25 0.43
C SER A 35 -9.06 45.17 1.32
N TYR A 36 -10.26 45.21 0.72
CA TYR A 36 -11.51 45.02 1.44
C TYR A 36 -11.63 43.65 2.09
N GLN A 37 -11.28 42.57 1.37
CA GLN A 37 -11.32 41.21 1.91
C GLN A 37 -10.41 41.03 3.11
N VAL A 38 -9.16 41.52 3.05
CA VAL A 38 -8.21 41.43 4.16
C VAL A 38 -8.71 42.24 5.37
N LYS A 39 -9.22 43.50 5.13
CA LYS A 39 -9.77 44.34 6.20
C LYS A 39 -10.99 43.66 6.86
N LYS A 40 -11.91 43.12 6.07
CA LYS A 40 -13.06 42.36 6.55
C LYS A 40 -12.66 41.18 7.41
N LEU A 41 -11.59 40.45 7.05
CA LEU A 41 -11.06 39.35 7.84
C LEU A 41 -10.54 39.83 9.21
N GLU A 42 -9.76 40.93 9.24
CA GLU A 42 -9.28 41.55 10.47
C GLU A 42 -10.45 41.96 11.39
N GLU A 43 -11.49 42.60 10.81
CA GLU A 43 -12.70 42.97 11.55
C GLU A 43 -13.48 41.79 12.09
N GLN A 44 -13.63 40.72 11.30
CA GLN A 44 -14.32 39.49 11.74
C GLN A 44 -13.58 38.77 12.87
N LEU A 45 -12.26 38.70 12.79
CA LEU A 45 -11.43 38.07 13.80
C LEU A 45 -11.12 38.99 15.01
N ARG A 46 -11.38 40.30 14.86
CA ARG A 46 -11.05 41.37 15.82
C ARG A 46 -9.55 41.38 16.17
N LEU A 47 -8.71 41.08 15.18
CA LEU A 47 -7.27 41.04 15.30
C LEU A 47 -6.61 41.77 14.14
N PRO A 48 -5.60 42.62 14.38
CA PRO A 48 -4.76 43.14 13.31
C PRO A 48 -3.87 42.01 12.80
N LEU A 49 -3.98 41.65 11.53
CA LEU A 49 -3.20 40.60 10.92
C LEU A 49 -1.97 41.12 10.18
N LEU A 50 -2.06 42.36 9.69
CA LEU A 50 -0.99 43.05 8.97
C LEU A 50 -0.48 44.24 9.74
N ASP A 51 0.85 44.35 9.82
CA ASP A 51 1.53 45.56 10.29
C ASP A 51 1.58 46.59 9.14
N ARG A 52 1.00 47.74 9.38
CA ARG A 52 0.91 48.88 8.43
C ARG A 52 1.88 50.02 8.75
N SER A 53 2.77 49.83 9.74
CA SER A 53 3.70 50.88 10.16
C SER A 53 4.90 51.05 9.21
N GLY A 54 5.16 50.05 8.35
CA GLY A 54 6.28 50.05 7.43
C GLY A 54 5.89 50.23 5.95
N TYR A 55 6.91 50.41 5.09
CA TYR A 55 6.75 50.51 3.63
C TYR A 55 6.35 49.18 2.96
N ARG A 56 6.66 48.06 3.60
CA ARG A 56 6.31 46.72 3.11
C ARG A 56 5.25 46.08 4.01
N VAL A 57 4.35 45.33 3.39
CA VAL A 57 3.35 44.52 4.10
C VAL A 57 4.06 43.43 4.92
N ARG A 58 3.83 43.38 6.23
CA ARG A 58 4.32 42.38 7.14
C ARG A 58 3.17 41.80 7.99
N LEU A 59 3.29 40.57 8.39
CA LEU A 59 2.35 39.99 9.33
C LEU A 59 2.65 40.45 10.77
N THR A 60 1.61 40.60 11.57
CA THR A 60 1.72 40.64 13.01
C THR A 60 1.97 39.21 13.55
N PRO A 61 2.43 39.00 14.80
CA PRO A 61 2.53 37.66 15.39
C PRO A 61 1.19 36.90 15.37
N GLN A 62 0.07 37.61 15.56
CA GLN A 62 -1.29 37.08 15.44
C GLN A 62 -1.61 36.71 13.97
N GLY A 63 -1.17 37.55 13.03
CA GLY A 63 -1.31 37.32 11.59
C GLY A 63 -0.56 36.05 11.13
N GLU A 64 0.65 35.82 11.65
CA GLU A 64 1.41 34.60 11.34
C GLU A 64 0.67 33.33 11.80
N ALA A 65 0.17 33.30 13.03
CA ALA A 65 -0.58 32.18 13.56
C ALA A 65 -1.88 31.94 12.76
N VAL A 66 -2.65 32.99 12.47
CA VAL A 66 -3.89 32.91 11.70
C VAL A 66 -3.63 32.45 10.28
N LEU A 67 -2.59 32.97 9.62
CA LEU A 67 -2.26 32.58 8.24
C LEU A 67 -1.78 31.13 8.16
N ALA A 68 -1.02 30.65 9.14
CA ALA A 68 -0.59 29.25 9.18
C ALA A 68 -1.79 28.28 9.20
N GLU A 69 -2.77 28.53 10.06
CA GLU A 69 -4.02 27.74 10.09
C GLU A 69 -4.90 28.01 8.86
N GLY A 70 -4.93 29.25 8.37
CA GLY A 70 -5.64 29.63 7.15
C GLY A 70 -5.15 28.87 5.92
N ARG A 71 -3.84 28.69 5.77
CA ARG A 71 -3.24 27.88 4.68
C ARG A 71 -3.66 26.42 4.73
N ARG A 72 -3.72 25.83 5.93
CA ARG A 72 -4.24 24.44 6.11
C ARG A 72 -5.70 24.36 5.68
N LEU A 73 -6.51 25.34 6.04
CA LEU A 73 -7.93 25.37 5.69
C LEU A 73 -8.13 25.54 4.17
N LEU A 74 -7.36 26.42 3.52
CA LEU A 74 -7.37 26.58 2.06
C LEU A 74 -6.95 25.28 1.35
N GLN A 75 -5.91 24.62 1.84
CA GLN A 75 -5.50 23.31 1.31
C GLN A 75 -6.62 22.27 1.43
N HIS A 76 -7.33 22.22 2.57
CA HIS A 76 -8.47 21.32 2.74
C HIS A 76 -9.63 21.67 1.79
N ALA A 77 -9.91 22.95 1.56
CA ALA A 77 -10.93 23.38 0.59
C ALA A 77 -10.61 22.89 -0.82
N HIS A 78 -9.37 23.05 -1.29
CA HIS A 78 -8.92 22.49 -2.57
C HIS A 78 -9.03 20.96 -2.63
N GLN A 79 -8.79 20.26 -1.53
CA GLN A 79 -8.97 18.80 -1.47
C GLN A 79 -10.44 18.40 -1.65
N VAL A 80 -11.38 19.17 -1.09
CA VAL A 80 -12.83 18.95 -1.27
C VAL A 80 -13.25 19.20 -2.72
N GLU A 81 -12.74 20.26 -3.35
CA GLU A 81 -13.00 20.53 -4.78
C GLU A 81 -12.47 19.42 -5.68
N ALA A 82 -11.23 18.98 -5.44
CA ALA A 82 -10.63 17.86 -6.17
C ALA A 82 -11.44 16.56 -5.98
N LEU A 83 -11.89 16.29 -4.76
CA LEU A 83 -12.76 15.16 -4.45
C LEU A 83 -14.08 15.22 -5.22
N ALA A 84 -14.72 16.38 -5.26
CA ALA A 84 -15.96 16.56 -6.00
C ALA A 84 -15.78 16.31 -7.50
N GLN A 85 -14.67 16.79 -8.09
CA GLN A 85 -14.31 16.53 -9.48
C GLN A 85 -14.04 15.04 -9.74
N GLN A 86 -13.31 14.37 -8.86
CA GLN A 86 -13.06 12.91 -8.96
C GLN A 86 -14.37 12.13 -8.94
N LEU A 87 -15.26 12.44 -8.02
CA LEU A 87 -16.57 11.79 -7.92
C LEU A 87 -17.44 12.05 -9.18
N ALA A 88 -17.41 13.27 -9.74
CA ALA A 88 -18.12 13.60 -10.96
C ALA A 88 -17.62 12.82 -12.19
N THR A 89 -16.34 12.44 -12.20
CA THR A 89 -15.71 11.65 -13.29
C THR A 89 -15.74 10.14 -13.06
N GLY A 90 -16.25 9.69 -11.91
CA GLY A 90 -16.32 8.26 -11.52
C GLY A 90 -14.99 7.69 -11.00
N TRP A 91 -13.98 8.53 -10.76
CA TRP A 91 -12.76 8.13 -10.09
C TRP A 91 -12.96 8.14 -8.57
N GLU A 92 -12.57 7.07 -7.89
CA GLU A 92 -12.50 7.07 -6.43
C GLU A 92 -11.30 7.89 -5.93
N PRO A 93 -11.45 8.67 -4.86
CA PRO A 93 -10.34 9.47 -4.31
C PRO A 93 -9.24 8.61 -3.69
N ARG A 94 -9.61 7.40 -3.24
CA ARG A 94 -8.71 6.43 -2.60
C ARG A 94 -9.12 5.01 -2.97
N LEU A 95 -8.13 4.19 -3.22
CA LEU A 95 -8.24 2.74 -3.40
C LEU A 95 -7.33 2.06 -2.37
N LEU A 96 -7.91 1.27 -1.47
CA LEU A 96 -7.17 0.49 -0.48
C LEU A 96 -7.12 -0.97 -0.90
N VAL A 97 -5.92 -1.49 -1.08
CA VAL A 97 -5.65 -2.87 -1.47
C VAL A 97 -4.85 -3.56 -0.38
N VAL A 98 -5.32 -4.71 0.10
CA VAL A 98 -4.58 -5.58 1.03
C VAL A 98 -4.03 -6.74 0.25
N VAL A 99 -2.74 -7.03 0.39
CA VAL A 99 -2.04 -8.07 -0.37
C VAL A 99 -1.36 -9.03 0.57
N ASP A 100 -1.56 -10.33 0.37
CA ASP A 100 -0.79 -11.34 1.08
C ASP A 100 0.69 -11.29 0.64
N GLY A 101 1.58 -11.12 1.60
CA GLY A 101 3.01 -11.03 1.35
C GLY A 101 3.65 -12.31 0.81
N ILE A 102 2.91 -13.43 0.76
CA ILE A 102 3.35 -14.67 0.09
C ILE A 102 3.24 -14.57 -1.44
N LEU A 103 2.46 -13.60 -1.97
CA LEU A 103 2.22 -13.45 -3.40
C LEU A 103 3.35 -12.67 -4.08
N PRO A 104 3.63 -12.92 -5.36
CA PRO A 104 4.56 -12.13 -6.14
C PRO A 104 4.12 -10.67 -6.20
N GLN A 105 4.88 -9.77 -5.58
CA GLN A 105 4.55 -8.33 -5.56
C GLN A 105 4.80 -7.66 -6.92
N ALA A 106 5.66 -8.24 -7.76
CA ALA A 106 6.02 -7.66 -9.06
C ALA A 106 4.79 -7.40 -9.94
N ASP A 107 3.84 -8.34 -9.98
CA ASP A 107 2.62 -8.20 -10.78
C ASP A 107 1.74 -7.05 -10.29
N THR A 108 1.57 -6.93 -8.96
CA THR A 108 0.82 -5.83 -8.36
C THR A 108 1.49 -4.48 -8.61
N LEU A 109 2.82 -4.41 -8.45
CA LEU A 109 3.58 -3.19 -8.73
C LEU A 109 3.55 -2.81 -10.20
N GLN A 110 3.60 -3.78 -11.12
CA GLN A 110 3.46 -3.53 -12.54
C GLN A 110 2.07 -2.98 -12.91
N ALA A 111 1.01 -3.50 -12.29
CA ALA A 111 -0.34 -2.98 -12.45
C ALA A 111 -0.46 -1.54 -11.90
N LEU A 112 0.13 -1.26 -10.73
CA LEU A 112 0.18 0.10 -10.19
C LEU A 112 0.98 1.06 -11.06
N LYS A 113 2.10 0.60 -11.63
CA LYS A 113 2.87 1.39 -12.60
C LYS A 113 2.01 1.77 -13.79
N GLN A 114 1.24 0.85 -14.32
CA GLN A 114 0.35 1.13 -15.45
C GLN A 114 -0.74 2.13 -15.09
N LEU A 115 -1.35 2.05 -13.90
CA LEU A 115 -2.28 3.08 -13.42
C LEU A 115 -1.62 4.48 -13.37
N ALA A 116 -0.36 4.55 -12.93
CA ALA A 116 0.39 5.81 -12.89
C ALA A 116 0.69 6.34 -14.30
N ASP A 117 1.12 5.48 -15.23
CA ASP A 117 1.39 5.83 -16.64
C ASP A 117 0.11 6.31 -17.35
N GLU A 118 -1.06 5.78 -16.99
CA GLU A 118 -2.39 6.21 -17.47
C GLU A 118 -2.87 7.53 -16.83
N GLY A 119 -2.11 8.10 -15.89
CA GLY A 119 -2.44 9.37 -15.23
C GLY A 119 -3.66 9.30 -14.32
N ILE A 120 -3.96 8.14 -13.74
CA ILE A 120 -5.14 7.93 -12.89
C ILE A 120 -5.03 8.74 -11.59
N PRO A 121 -6.01 9.63 -11.27
CA PRO A 121 -5.88 10.58 -10.17
C PRO A 121 -6.17 9.99 -8.78
N THR A 122 -6.39 8.67 -8.69
CA THR A 122 -6.75 7.99 -7.44
C THR A 122 -5.53 7.74 -6.57
N ARG A 123 -5.63 8.05 -5.26
CA ARG A 123 -4.61 7.67 -4.28
C ARG A 123 -4.71 6.19 -3.96
N VAL A 124 -3.73 5.40 -4.41
CA VAL A 124 -3.67 3.97 -4.09
C VAL A 124 -2.85 3.74 -2.83
N GLN A 125 -3.40 2.96 -1.90
CA GLN A 125 -2.70 2.49 -0.72
C GLN A 125 -2.62 0.97 -0.75
N LEU A 126 -1.39 0.44 -0.78
CA LEU A 126 -1.10 -0.98 -0.66
C LEU A 126 -0.76 -1.31 0.79
N LYS A 127 -1.41 -2.32 1.37
CA LYS A 127 -1.07 -2.90 2.66
C LYS A 127 -0.64 -4.34 2.47
N ILE A 128 0.50 -4.70 3.04
CA ILE A 128 0.97 -6.08 3.07
C ILE A 128 0.56 -6.69 4.40
N GLU A 129 -0.01 -7.87 4.34
CA GLU A 129 -0.38 -8.70 5.46
C GLU A 129 -0.04 -10.17 5.16
N PHE A 130 -0.23 -11.03 6.13
CA PHE A 130 0.10 -12.45 6.00
C PHE A 130 -1.04 -13.30 6.54
N LEU A 131 -1.20 -14.51 6.00
CA LEU A 131 -2.11 -15.52 6.49
C LEU A 131 -3.55 -14.98 6.69
N HIS A 132 -4.16 -15.27 7.83
CA HIS A 132 -5.51 -14.78 8.18
C HIS A 132 -5.60 -13.25 8.35
N GLY A 133 -4.47 -12.59 8.57
CA GLY A 133 -4.37 -11.13 8.69
C GLY A 133 -4.87 -10.40 7.45
N VAL A 134 -4.74 -11.01 6.26
CA VAL A 134 -5.18 -10.41 4.99
C VAL A 134 -6.69 -10.18 4.99
N GLN A 135 -7.48 -11.23 5.21
CA GLN A 135 -8.95 -11.13 5.24
C GLN A 135 -9.42 -10.30 6.44
N TYR A 136 -8.81 -10.46 7.61
CA TYR A 136 -9.10 -9.64 8.79
C TYR A 136 -8.92 -8.14 8.50
N ARG A 137 -7.82 -7.75 7.85
CA ARG A 137 -7.59 -6.34 7.49
C ARG A 137 -8.51 -5.86 6.38
N PHE A 138 -8.80 -6.70 5.40
CA PHE A 138 -9.76 -6.39 4.35
C PHE A 138 -11.12 -5.99 4.93
N GLU A 139 -11.59 -6.75 5.92
CA GLU A 139 -12.87 -6.49 6.60
C GLU A 139 -12.79 -5.28 7.54
N LYS A 140 -11.82 -5.27 8.46
CA LYS A 140 -11.66 -4.24 9.49
C LYS A 140 -11.40 -2.85 8.93
N ASP A 141 -10.51 -2.75 7.96
CA ASP A 141 -10.12 -1.47 7.36
C ASP A 141 -11.07 -1.07 6.21
N ARG A 142 -12.08 -1.91 5.92
CA ARG A 142 -13.00 -1.75 4.78
C ARG A 142 -12.23 -1.55 3.47
N ALA A 143 -11.21 -2.36 3.23
CA ALA A 143 -10.44 -2.29 2.02
C ALA A 143 -11.32 -2.61 0.79
N ASP A 144 -10.94 -2.06 -0.35
CA ASP A 144 -11.70 -2.16 -1.60
C ASP A 144 -11.39 -3.48 -2.32
N LEU A 145 -10.12 -3.91 -2.23
CA LEU A 145 -9.59 -5.14 -2.84
C LEU A 145 -8.70 -5.88 -1.85
N MET A 146 -8.66 -7.21 -1.96
CA MET A 146 -7.58 -8.01 -1.39
C MET A 146 -7.08 -9.06 -2.39
N LEU A 147 -5.77 -9.32 -2.31
CA LEU A 147 -5.12 -10.46 -2.94
C LEU A 147 -4.68 -11.40 -1.82
N VAL A 148 -5.24 -12.61 -1.79
CA VAL A 148 -5.11 -13.49 -0.62
C VAL A 148 -4.82 -14.93 -1.05
N LYS A 149 -3.97 -15.63 -0.28
CA LYS A 149 -3.64 -17.04 -0.49
C LYS A 149 -4.88 -17.93 -0.34
N GLU A 150 -5.57 -17.79 0.76
CA GLU A 150 -6.79 -18.54 1.10
C GLU A 150 -7.93 -17.58 1.36
N TYR A 151 -9.10 -17.88 0.81
CA TYR A 151 -10.27 -17.03 0.91
C TYR A 151 -11.45 -17.82 1.46
N GLU A 152 -12.04 -17.35 2.55
CA GLU A 152 -13.31 -17.83 3.05
C GLU A 152 -14.45 -17.07 2.35
N PRO A 153 -15.24 -17.74 1.48
CA PRO A 153 -16.27 -17.06 0.69
C PRO A 153 -17.29 -16.31 1.54
N ALA A 154 -17.52 -15.04 1.17
CA ALA A 154 -18.54 -14.18 1.78
C ALA A 154 -19.56 -13.74 0.72
N ALA A 155 -20.86 -13.73 1.07
CA ALA A 155 -21.95 -13.43 0.15
C ALA A 155 -21.86 -12.03 -0.49
N GLN A 156 -21.16 -11.10 0.16
CA GLN A 156 -21.00 -9.72 -0.30
C GLN A 156 -19.66 -9.47 -1.02
N CYS A 157 -18.97 -10.54 -1.44
CA CYS A 157 -17.71 -10.45 -2.13
C CYS A 157 -17.75 -11.24 -3.44
N ARG A 158 -16.98 -10.75 -4.42
CA ARG A 158 -16.68 -11.47 -5.66
C ARG A 158 -15.20 -11.82 -5.66
N ALA A 159 -14.90 -13.09 -5.92
CA ALA A 159 -13.55 -13.59 -6.00
C ALA A 159 -13.19 -14.03 -7.43
N LEU A 160 -11.96 -13.76 -7.83
CA LEU A 160 -11.36 -14.19 -9.09
C LEU A 160 -10.10 -14.97 -8.77
N ALA A 161 -9.97 -16.19 -9.31
CA ALA A 161 -8.77 -16.99 -9.15
C ALA A 161 -7.58 -16.34 -9.90
N LEU A 162 -6.44 -16.28 -9.24
CA LEU A 162 -5.18 -15.81 -9.79
C LEU A 162 -4.27 -17.00 -10.17
N PRO A 163 -3.17 -16.76 -10.89
CA PRO A 163 -2.19 -17.79 -11.21
C PRO A 163 -1.68 -18.52 -9.97
N GLU A 164 -1.51 -19.84 -10.12
CA GLU A 164 -1.03 -20.70 -9.05
C GLU A 164 0.37 -20.31 -8.56
N VAL A 165 0.59 -20.38 -7.25
CA VAL A 165 1.87 -20.12 -6.61
C VAL A 165 2.38 -21.40 -5.99
N GLU A 166 3.65 -21.74 -6.27
CA GLU A 166 4.35 -22.86 -5.68
C GLU A 166 5.21 -22.39 -4.50
N CYS A 167 5.17 -23.15 -3.40
CA CYS A 167 6.08 -23.01 -2.27
C CYS A 167 6.99 -24.24 -2.19
N VAL A 168 8.22 -24.01 -1.77
CA VAL A 168 9.26 -25.03 -1.59
C VAL A 168 9.78 -24.99 -0.17
N LEU A 169 10.01 -26.15 0.42
CA LEU A 169 10.65 -26.28 1.72
C LEU A 169 12.16 -26.12 1.55
N CYS A 170 12.74 -25.11 2.21
CA CYS A 170 14.14 -24.73 2.02
C CYS A 170 14.93 -24.76 3.31
N VAL A 171 16.23 -25.00 3.13
CA VAL A 171 17.25 -25.00 4.18
C VAL A 171 18.60 -24.56 3.61
N ALA A 172 19.48 -24.00 4.44
CA ALA A 172 20.86 -23.70 4.02
C ALA A 172 21.71 -25.00 3.93
N PRO A 173 22.72 -25.06 3.04
CA PRO A 173 23.58 -26.27 2.86
C PRO A 173 24.32 -26.69 4.13
N GLY A 174 24.62 -25.71 5.01
CA GLY A 174 25.32 -25.99 6.28
C GLY A 174 24.43 -26.56 7.39
N HIS A 175 23.11 -26.54 7.22
CA HIS A 175 22.18 -26.97 8.25
C HIS A 175 22.18 -28.52 8.43
N PRO A 176 22.02 -29.07 9.65
CA PRO A 176 22.02 -30.51 9.90
C PRO A 176 21.03 -31.29 9.03
N LEU A 177 19.82 -30.78 8.83
CA LEU A 177 18.77 -31.39 7.98
C LEU A 177 19.23 -31.60 6.53
N ALA A 178 20.08 -30.70 5.99
CA ALA A 178 20.56 -30.78 4.61
C ALA A 178 21.57 -31.92 4.40
N ARG A 179 22.17 -32.43 5.47
CA ARG A 179 23.29 -33.41 5.41
C ARG A 179 22.85 -34.87 5.60
N GLN A 180 21.57 -35.12 5.79
CA GLN A 180 21.06 -36.46 6.15
C GLN A 180 21.08 -37.47 4.98
N GLY A 181 21.12 -37.01 3.73
CA GLY A 181 21.12 -37.87 2.53
C GLY A 181 19.83 -38.66 2.29
N ARG A 182 18.80 -38.42 3.07
CA ARG A 182 17.45 -38.97 2.96
C ARG A 182 16.39 -37.91 3.29
N PRO A 183 15.10 -38.14 2.96
CA PRO A 183 14.03 -37.26 3.40
C PRO A 183 13.97 -37.18 4.93
N ALA A 184 13.78 -35.96 5.43
CA ALA A 184 13.57 -35.71 6.86
C ALA A 184 12.19 -36.20 7.30
N THR A 185 12.10 -36.77 8.50
CA THR A 185 10.82 -37.08 9.15
C THR A 185 10.23 -35.84 9.83
N LEU A 186 8.95 -35.89 10.17
CA LEU A 186 8.30 -34.83 10.95
C LEU A 186 9.01 -34.58 12.29
N ALA A 187 9.38 -35.66 13.02
CA ALA A 187 10.06 -35.53 14.30
C ALA A 187 11.43 -34.85 14.19
N GLU A 188 12.16 -35.06 13.10
CA GLU A 188 13.42 -34.38 12.83
C GLU A 188 13.21 -32.91 12.51
N LEU A 189 12.18 -32.57 11.73
CA LEU A 189 11.81 -31.15 11.49
C LEU A 189 11.47 -30.43 12.80
N GLN A 190 10.67 -31.06 13.66
CA GLN A 190 10.26 -30.50 14.96
C GLN A 190 11.42 -30.28 15.93
N ALA A 191 12.52 -31.00 15.77
CA ALA A 191 13.73 -30.84 16.60
C ALA A 191 14.57 -29.61 16.22
N HIS A 192 14.27 -28.97 15.07
CA HIS A 192 15.00 -27.80 14.56
C HIS A 192 14.14 -26.53 14.58
N VAL A 193 14.80 -25.38 14.38
CA VAL A 193 14.10 -24.09 14.31
C VAL A 193 13.31 -24.02 13.03
N GLU A 194 11.98 -23.88 13.14
CA GLU A 194 11.11 -23.56 12.04
C GLU A 194 11.03 -22.03 11.87
N LEU A 195 11.23 -21.56 10.65
CA LEU A 195 11.06 -20.14 10.30
C LEU A 195 9.67 -19.93 9.72
N SER A 196 8.88 -19.08 10.35
CA SER A 196 7.53 -18.72 9.91
C SER A 196 7.35 -17.23 9.77
N VAL A 197 6.22 -16.77 9.26
CA VAL A 197 5.83 -15.37 9.22
C VAL A 197 4.67 -15.15 10.19
N GLN A 198 4.64 -13.97 10.83
CA GLN A 198 3.58 -13.60 11.75
C GLN A 198 2.53 -12.77 11.01
N ASP A 199 1.26 -13.02 11.31
CA ASP A 199 0.16 -12.18 10.85
C ASP A 199 -0.32 -11.21 11.96
N SER A 200 -1.24 -10.32 11.60
CA SER A 200 -1.88 -9.37 12.54
C SER A 200 -3.17 -9.92 13.15
N SER A 201 -3.56 -11.16 12.82
CA SER A 201 -4.68 -11.85 13.45
C SER A 201 -4.18 -12.61 14.68
N GLU A 202 -5.02 -12.74 15.70
CA GLU A 202 -4.72 -13.57 16.87
C GLU A 202 -4.92 -15.08 16.59
N ARG A 203 -5.25 -15.45 15.37
CA ARG A 203 -5.44 -16.84 14.93
C ARG A 203 -4.12 -17.40 14.46
N GLY A 204 -3.40 -18.06 15.36
CA GLY A 204 -2.07 -18.66 15.12
C GLY A 204 -2.06 -19.95 14.31
N ASP A 205 -2.93 -20.18 13.36
CA ASP A 205 -3.10 -21.45 12.67
C ASP A 205 -2.59 -21.39 11.21
N ASP A 206 -1.29 -21.60 11.02
CA ASP A 206 -0.74 -21.89 9.69
C ASP A 206 -0.74 -23.43 9.50
N ARG A 207 -1.62 -23.91 8.63
CA ARG A 207 -1.78 -25.36 8.29
C ARG A 207 -0.50 -26.00 7.75
N HIS A 208 0.50 -25.21 7.38
CA HIS A 208 1.77 -25.68 6.86
C HIS A 208 2.88 -25.69 7.91
N MET A 209 2.58 -25.35 9.18
CA MET A 209 3.56 -25.48 10.27
C MET A 209 3.74 -26.93 10.68
N PHE A 210 4.97 -27.26 11.06
CA PHE A 210 5.34 -28.62 11.49
C PHE A 210 5.08 -28.89 12.98
N GLY A 211 4.71 -27.85 13.75
CA GLY A 211 4.31 -28.00 15.15
C GLY A 211 5.47 -28.29 16.12
N GLY A 212 6.68 -27.89 15.79
CA GLY A 212 7.82 -27.94 16.69
C GLY A 212 7.74 -26.86 17.78
N GLU A 213 8.49 -27.03 18.89
CA GLU A 213 8.53 -26.05 19.98
C GLU A 213 9.36 -24.79 19.62
N ARG A 214 10.25 -24.90 18.63
CA ARG A 214 11.19 -23.84 18.26
C ARG A 214 10.75 -23.18 16.95
N VAL A 215 9.98 -22.12 17.05
CA VAL A 215 9.52 -21.35 15.89
C VAL A 215 9.99 -19.91 16.01
N PHE A 216 10.58 -19.38 14.94
CA PHE A 216 10.89 -17.96 14.81
C PHE A 216 9.89 -17.30 13.86
N TYR A 217 9.06 -16.42 14.41
CA TYR A 217 8.12 -15.63 13.64
C TYR A 217 8.80 -14.36 13.13
N LEU A 218 8.83 -14.21 11.81
CA LEU A 218 9.51 -13.12 11.13
C LEU A 218 8.50 -12.15 10.50
N SER A 219 8.93 -10.92 10.26
CA SER A 219 8.07 -9.82 9.78
C SER A 219 7.68 -9.93 8.30
N GLY A 220 8.03 -11.02 7.62
CA GLY A 220 7.66 -11.29 6.24
C GLY A 220 8.64 -12.18 5.49
N PHE A 221 8.29 -12.53 4.25
CA PHE A 221 9.04 -13.52 3.46
C PHE A 221 10.44 -13.06 3.06
N MET A 222 10.71 -11.76 2.95
CA MET A 222 12.07 -11.27 2.69
C MET A 222 12.99 -11.48 3.89
N ALA A 223 12.50 -11.20 5.11
CA ALA A 223 13.23 -11.52 6.35
C ALA A 223 13.42 -13.03 6.50
N LYS A 224 12.39 -13.82 6.17
CA LYS A 224 12.47 -15.29 6.18
C LYS A 224 13.51 -15.83 5.18
N ARG A 225 13.54 -15.29 3.95
CA ARG A 225 14.57 -15.63 2.97
C ARG A 225 15.98 -15.36 3.52
N GLN A 226 16.17 -14.19 4.13
CA GLN A 226 17.47 -13.85 4.72
C GLN A 226 17.85 -14.78 5.87
N ALA A 227 16.91 -15.12 6.75
CA ALA A 227 17.14 -16.05 7.85
C ALA A 227 17.48 -17.48 7.36
N LEU A 228 16.82 -17.96 6.29
CA LEU A 228 17.17 -19.22 5.64
C LEU A 228 18.59 -19.20 5.10
N LEU A 229 19.00 -18.14 4.40
CA LEU A 229 20.35 -17.97 3.87
C LEU A 229 21.42 -17.92 4.98
N MET A 230 21.10 -17.39 6.15
CA MET A 230 21.96 -17.40 7.33
C MET A 230 22.04 -18.76 8.03
N GLY A 231 21.25 -19.74 7.60
CA GLY A 231 21.21 -21.06 8.20
C GLY A 231 20.54 -21.12 9.58
N MET A 232 19.69 -20.16 9.90
CA MET A 232 19.03 -20.07 11.21
C MET A 232 18.02 -21.21 11.46
N GLY A 233 17.51 -21.83 10.39
CA GLY A 233 16.52 -22.88 10.46
C GLY A 233 16.07 -23.33 9.07
N PHE A 234 14.88 -23.89 9.00
CA PHE A 234 14.23 -24.33 7.78
C PHE A 234 12.82 -23.76 7.66
N GLY A 235 12.22 -23.83 6.48
CA GLY A 235 10.82 -23.38 6.34
C GLY A 235 10.36 -23.27 4.89
N TRP A 236 9.05 -23.15 4.74
CA TRP A 236 8.41 -22.92 3.46
C TRP A 236 8.67 -21.50 2.94
N ILE A 237 9.02 -21.40 1.67
CA ILE A 237 9.20 -20.11 0.99
C ILE A 237 8.59 -20.18 -0.42
N PRO A 238 7.94 -19.11 -0.92
CA PRO A 238 7.49 -19.06 -2.30
C PRO A 238 8.65 -19.27 -3.28
N ARG A 239 8.42 -20.08 -4.30
CA ARG A 239 9.47 -20.46 -5.24
C ARG A 239 10.13 -19.27 -5.91
N TYR A 240 9.37 -18.25 -6.27
CA TYR A 240 9.91 -17.04 -6.91
C TYR A 240 10.96 -16.29 -6.04
N LEU A 241 10.95 -16.50 -4.69
CA LEU A 241 11.97 -15.98 -3.78
C LEU A 241 13.14 -16.97 -3.57
N ALA A 242 12.93 -18.24 -3.88
CA ALA A 242 13.90 -19.31 -3.69
C ALA A 242 14.68 -19.63 -4.98
N ASP A 243 14.18 -19.31 -6.17
CA ASP A 243 14.76 -19.74 -7.44
C ASP A 243 16.24 -19.35 -7.59
N GLU A 244 16.60 -18.11 -7.31
CA GLU A 244 18.00 -17.67 -7.40
C GLU A 244 18.89 -18.33 -6.33
N PRO A 245 18.52 -18.38 -5.03
CA PRO A 245 19.29 -19.11 -4.02
C PRO A 245 19.39 -20.61 -4.28
N LEU A 246 18.37 -21.25 -4.82
CA LEU A 246 18.41 -22.68 -5.20
C LEU A 246 19.35 -22.90 -6.37
N ALA A 247 19.28 -22.04 -7.39
CA ALA A 247 20.15 -22.13 -8.57
C ALA A 247 21.63 -21.92 -8.23
N SER A 248 21.93 -21.02 -7.29
CA SER A 248 23.30 -20.76 -6.82
C SER A 248 23.79 -21.75 -5.76
N GLY A 249 22.93 -22.63 -5.24
CA GLY A 249 23.25 -23.55 -4.13
C GLY A 249 23.35 -22.86 -2.77
N ALA A 250 22.94 -21.59 -2.64
CA ALA A 250 22.89 -20.88 -1.36
C ALA A 250 21.76 -21.39 -0.46
N LEU A 251 20.69 -21.94 -1.05
CA LEU A 251 19.67 -22.74 -0.39
C LEU A 251 19.56 -24.10 -1.08
N LEU A 252 19.06 -25.07 -0.34
CA LEU A 252 18.71 -26.39 -0.85
C LEU A 252 17.23 -26.66 -0.60
N GLU A 253 16.58 -27.35 -1.53
CA GLU A 253 15.27 -27.93 -1.29
C GLU A 253 15.42 -29.05 -0.29
N LEU A 254 14.75 -28.95 0.85
CA LEU A 254 14.81 -29.94 1.92
C LEU A 254 13.85 -31.07 1.59
N ALA A 255 14.41 -32.27 1.35
CA ALA A 255 13.61 -33.46 1.18
C ALA A 255 12.88 -33.80 2.50
N TYR A 256 11.57 -33.94 2.42
CA TYR A 256 10.69 -34.26 3.55
C TYR A 256 9.71 -35.38 3.16
N GLU A 257 9.43 -36.31 4.07
CA GLU A 257 8.55 -37.47 3.82
C GLU A 257 7.12 -37.04 3.43
N GLY A 258 6.62 -35.92 3.98
CA GLY A 258 5.30 -35.33 3.65
C GLY A 258 5.30 -34.48 2.38
N GLY A 259 6.43 -34.44 1.65
CA GLY A 259 6.58 -33.62 0.44
C GLY A 259 7.31 -32.31 0.70
N SER A 260 8.08 -31.87 -0.28
CA SER A 260 8.92 -30.66 -0.20
C SER A 260 8.35 -29.48 -0.98
N ARG A 261 7.18 -29.63 -1.56
CA ARG A 261 6.49 -28.61 -2.35
C ARG A 261 5.00 -28.66 -2.12
N TYR A 262 4.37 -27.50 -2.12
CA TYR A 262 2.92 -27.38 -2.22
C TYR A 262 2.55 -26.21 -3.13
N ARG A 263 1.33 -26.26 -3.66
CA ARG A 263 0.78 -25.24 -4.54
C ARG A 263 -0.55 -24.76 -3.98
N PHE A 264 -0.87 -23.51 -4.30
CA PHE A 264 -2.16 -22.93 -3.99
C PHE A 264 -2.59 -21.95 -5.06
N THR A 265 -3.89 -21.79 -5.24
CA THR A 265 -4.48 -20.80 -6.12
C THR A 265 -4.90 -19.60 -5.29
N PRO A 266 -4.24 -18.44 -5.41
CA PRO A 266 -4.66 -17.24 -4.71
C PRO A 266 -5.87 -16.59 -5.36
N TRP A 267 -6.48 -15.66 -4.62
CA TRP A 267 -7.71 -15.00 -5.02
C TRP A 267 -7.54 -13.49 -5.02
N LEU A 268 -8.06 -12.84 -6.05
CA LEU A 268 -8.37 -11.41 -6.07
C LEU A 268 -9.83 -11.25 -5.67
N VAL A 269 -10.07 -10.56 -4.56
CA VAL A 269 -11.41 -10.41 -3.98
C VAL A 269 -11.78 -8.95 -3.92
N GLN A 270 -13.00 -8.62 -4.37
CA GLN A 270 -13.60 -7.30 -4.33
C GLN A 270 -14.93 -7.33 -3.56
N ARG A 271 -15.27 -6.22 -2.93
CA ARG A 271 -16.55 -6.04 -2.26
C ARG A 271 -17.67 -5.76 -3.28
N LEU A 272 -18.86 -6.30 -3.03
CA LEU A 272 -20.07 -6.03 -3.83
C LEU A 272 -20.95 -4.95 -3.17
N ASP A 273 -20.88 -4.83 -1.84
CA ASP A 273 -21.62 -3.82 -1.08
C ASP A 273 -21.06 -2.39 -1.28
N ARG A 274 -19.88 -2.28 -1.84
CA ARG A 274 -19.22 -1.01 -2.21
C ARG A 274 -18.57 -1.17 -3.58
N PRO A 275 -19.28 -0.84 -4.66
CA PRO A 275 -18.73 -0.97 -6.01
C PRO A 275 -17.44 -0.17 -6.18
N LEU A 276 -16.49 -0.76 -6.90
CA LEU A 276 -15.24 -0.10 -7.25
C LEU A 276 -15.50 1.07 -8.20
N GLY A 277 -14.79 2.17 -7.99
CA GLY A 277 -14.66 3.22 -8.98
C GLY A 277 -13.79 2.78 -10.16
N ARG A 278 -13.51 3.71 -11.07
CA ARG A 278 -12.80 3.41 -12.33
C ARG A 278 -11.37 2.91 -12.11
N ALA A 279 -10.67 3.41 -11.09
CA ALA A 279 -9.29 2.96 -10.79
C ALA A 279 -9.27 1.53 -10.26
N GLY A 280 -10.17 1.18 -9.35
CA GLY A 280 -10.28 -0.17 -8.82
C GLY A 280 -10.70 -1.18 -9.90
N GLN A 281 -11.65 -0.82 -10.79
CA GLN A 281 -12.02 -1.65 -11.93
C GLN A 281 -10.82 -1.88 -12.86
N ARG A 282 -10.08 -0.81 -13.17
CA ARG A 282 -8.87 -0.90 -14.00
C ARG A 282 -7.79 -1.77 -13.37
N LEU A 283 -7.59 -1.65 -12.06
CA LEU A 283 -6.64 -2.50 -11.33
C LEU A 283 -7.03 -3.98 -11.40
N VAL A 284 -8.32 -4.30 -11.23
CA VAL A 284 -8.83 -5.67 -11.38
C VAL A 284 -8.57 -6.23 -12.79
N GLU A 285 -8.79 -5.43 -13.83
CA GLU A 285 -8.51 -5.83 -15.23
C GLU A 285 -7.03 -6.14 -15.43
N LEU A 286 -6.13 -5.32 -14.88
CA LEU A 286 -4.68 -5.50 -15.00
C LEU A 286 -4.15 -6.72 -14.24
N LEU A 287 -4.80 -7.08 -13.15
CA LEU A 287 -4.43 -8.24 -12.33
C LEU A 287 -5.11 -9.54 -12.80
N ALA A 288 -6.16 -9.44 -13.60
CA ALA A 288 -6.89 -10.62 -14.09
C ALA A 288 -6.01 -11.46 -15.05
N PRO A 289 -6.07 -12.80 -14.97
CA PRO A 289 -5.23 -13.70 -15.78
C PRO A 289 -5.36 -13.53 -17.31
N ALA A 290 -6.54 -13.10 -17.77
CA ALA A 290 -6.83 -12.91 -19.19
C ALA A 290 -6.14 -11.69 -19.83
N SER A 291 -5.53 -10.80 -19.02
CA SER A 291 -4.90 -9.54 -19.50
C SER A 291 -3.39 -9.66 -19.73
N ARG A 292 -2.78 -10.81 -19.50
CA ARG A 292 -1.34 -10.99 -19.72
C ARG A 292 -1.08 -11.39 -21.17
N PRO A 293 -0.33 -10.58 -21.95
CA PRO A 293 0.26 -11.10 -23.18
C PRO A 293 1.19 -12.25 -22.78
N SER A 294 1.01 -13.41 -23.41
CA SER A 294 1.92 -14.53 -23.29
C SER A 294 3.34 -14.03 -23.58
N SER A 295 4.22 -14.06 -22.59
CA SER A 295 5.66 -13.82 -22.82
C SER A 295 6.10 -14.79 -23.91
N PRO A 296 6.78 -14.32 -24.97
CA PRO A 296 7.26 -15.24 -25.98
C PRO A 296 8.26 -16.19 -25.31
N SER A 297 7.88 -17.47 -25.26
CA SER A 297 8.76 -18.58 -24.99
C SER A 297 9.98 -18.42 -25.90
N GLY A 298 11.13 -18.06 -25.34
CA GLY A 298 12.38 -18.00 -26.08
C GLY A 298 12.71 -19.37 -26.62
N ALA A 299 12.31 -19.61 -27.86
CA ALA A 299 12.94 -20.62 -28.66
C ALA A 299 14.41 -20.20 -28.86
N ARG A 300 15.31 -20.91 -28.21
CA ARG A 300 16.69 -21.03 -28.63
C ARG A 300 16.84 -22.40 -29.23
N ASP A 301 16.59 -22.46 -30.56
CA ASP A 301 17.19 -23.45 -31.43
C ASP A 301 18.51 -22.88 -31.93
N ALA A 302 19.49 -23.74 -31.92
CA ALA A 302 20.82 -23.83 -32.54
C ALA A 302 21.98 -23.74 -31.57
#